data_c28e9dfe990c4b3274002bc7099e2ef3
#
_entry.id   c28e9dfe990c4b3274002bc7099e2ef3
#
_cell.length_a   1.000
_cell.length_b   1.000
_cell.length_c   1.000
_cell.angle_alpha   90.00
_cell.angle_beta   90.00
_cell.angle_gamma   90.00
#
_symmetry.space_group_name_H-M   'P 1'
#
loop_
_entity.id
_entity.type
_entity.pdbx_description
1 polymer ?
#
loop_
_entity_poly.entity_id
_entity_poly.type
_entity_poly.pdbx_seq_one_letter_code
_entity_poly.pdbx_strand_id
1 'polypeptide(L)'
;MNHPGKVFLTLTAALLLLCPQIFAQEPSGEAAPPPAEQTDQDEDTNQLLQQFEKAPTLEGGTQKLYHIRNVNIHGAQYIDNSILRASSGLIPGDSIYLPSNFISTAITRLWNQRLFSDIRVGATIEGDSLDLEVFLKERPRVNYWRFEGISKSNQKDLLEKLKLKRGTELSDYVIDKNSKLIHKYYADKGFRNAEVSVRIDNDSILKQAVNVTFIVDRKRKIKIGEINFTGNEEFSDKRLRRTFKKTHQKSINFFRGAKFSEEDFENDKELLIDFYNSKGFRNANIVSDSIYT
;
A
#
# COMPACT_ATOMS: atom_id res chain seq x y z
N MET A 1 -8.60 42.11 51.10
CA MET A 1 -8.88 41.79 52.54
C MET A 1 -9.36 40.34 52.60
N ASN A 2 -8.59 39.56 53.34
CA ASN A 2 -8.88 38.28 53.99
C ASN A 2 -9.06 36.97 53.13
N HIS A 3 -7.99 36.19 53.10
CA HIS A 3 -7.99 34.74 53.37
C HIS A 3 -8.54 34.48 54.83
N PRO A 4 -9.01 33.26 55.22
CA PRO A 4 -8.28 31.96 55.18
C PRO A 4 -9.26 30.78 54.93
N GLY A 5 -8.90 29.54 54.91
CA GLY A 5 -7.95 28.73 55.58
C GLY A 5 -8.02 27.26 55.14
N LYS A 6 -6.89 26.62 55.20
CA LYS A 6 -6.63 25.19 54.99
C LYS A 6 -7.20 24.33 56.10
N VAL A 7 -7.69 23.11 55.77
CA VAL A 7 -7.69 22.00 56.73
C VAL A 7 -7.27 20.72 55.99
N PHE A 8 -6.13 20.17 56.42
CA PHE A 8 -5.65 18.81 56.11
C PHE A 8 -6.40 17.81 56.99
N LEU A 9 -6.79 16.68 56.41
CA LEU A 9 -7.08 15.49 57.20
C LEU A 9 -6.47 14.26 56.54
N THR A 10 -5.36 13.79 57.11
CA THR A 10 -4.72 12.50 56.82
C THR A 10 -5.44 11.40 57.59
N LEU A 11 -5.89 10.36 56.90
CA LEU A 11 -6.30 9.11 57.59
C LEU A 11 -5.58 7.94 56.91
N THR A 12 -4.53 7.44 57.60
CA THR A 12 -3.85 6.20 57.30
C THR A 12 -4.65 5.05 57.86
N ALA A 13 -5.09 4.13 57.02
CA ALA A 13 -5.56 2.82 57.44
C ALA A 13 -4.73 1.75 56.73
N ALA A 14 -3.79 1.18 57.46
CA ALA A 14 -3.08 -0.02 57.03
C ALA A 14 -4.02 -1.22 57.17
N LEU A 15 -4.30 -1.91 56.08
CA LEU A 15 -4.94 -3.21 56.09
C LEU A 15 -3.97 -4.23 55.47
N LEU A 16 -3.30 -4.98 56.35
CA LEU A 16 -2.54 -6.18 56.03
C LEU A 16 -3.51 -7.28 55.60
N LEU A 17 -3.57 -7.59 54.30
CA LEU A 17 -4.16 -8.83 53.79
C LEU A 17 -3.04 -9.74 53.33
N LEU A 18 -2.80 -10.80 54.07
CA LEU A 18 -1.99 -11.96 53.64
C LEU A 18 -2.65 -12.56 52.39
N CYS A 19 -1.95 -12.49 51.25
CA CYS A 19 -2.23 -13.36 50.13
C CYS A 19 -1.19 -14.50 50.11
N PRO A 20 -1.63 -15.76 49.95
CA PRO A 20 -0.68 -16.86 49.80
C PRO A 20 0.02 -16.76 48.47
N GLN A 21 1.33 -16.83 48.51
CA GLN A 21 2.16 -16.91 47.30
C GLN A 21 1.92 -18.26 46.64
N ILE A 22 1.21 -18.23 45.53
CA ILE A 22 1.21 -19.33 44.55
C ILE A 22 2.53 -19.22 43.80
N PHE A 23 3.44 -20.14 44.06
CA PHE A 23 4.63 -20.37 43.21
C PHE A 23 4.14 -20.74 41.81
N ALA A 24 4.12 -19.79 40.88
CA ALA A 24 4.07 -20.08 39.48
C ALA A 24 5.50 -20.45 39.07
N GLN A 25 5.69 -21.71 38.75
CA GLN A 25 6.89 -22.26 38.20
C GLN A 25 7.07 -21.61 36.80
N GLU A 26 8.09 -20.78 36.65
CA GLU A 26 8.50 -20.26 35.34
C GLU A 26 8.88 -21.45 34.45
N PRO A 27 8.32 -21.52 33.20
CA PRO A 27 8.86 -22.48 32.25
C PRO A 27 10.30 -22.07 31.93
N SER A 28 11.21 -23.00 32.13
CA SER A 28 12.63 -22.90 31.75
C SER A 28 12.73 -22.38 30.35
N GLY A 29 13.21 -21.13 30.23
CA GLY A 29 13.48 -20.50 28.94
C GLY A 29 14.57 -21.29 28.23
N GLU A 30 14.15 -22.02 27.22
CA GLU A 30 15.04 -22.52 26.18
C GLU A 30 15.57 -21.28 25.49
N ALA A 31 16.87 -21.03 25.66
CA ALA A 31 17.56 -19.91 25.05
C ALA A 31 17.34 -19.98 23.53
N ALA A 32 16.77 -18.94 22.99
CA ALA A 32 16.69 -18.78 21.55
C ALA A 32 18.09 -18.98 20.94
N PRO A 33 18.23 -19.77 19.87
CA PRO A 33 19.52 -19.93 19.22
C PRO A 33 20.06 -18.55 18.82
N PRO A 34 21.40 -18.34 18.94
CA PRO A 34 22.01 -17.07 18.54
C PRO A 34 21.66 -16.77 17.08
N PRO A 35 21.48 -15.51 16.71
CA PRO A 35 21.20 -15.14 15.32
C PRO A 35 22.40 -15.57 14.47
N ALA A 36 22.16 -16.57 13.60
CA ALA A 36 23.18 -17.15 12.76
C ALA A 36 23.73 -16.12 11.76
N GLU A 37 25.02 -16.01 11.67
CA GLU A 37 25.99 -15.70 10.57
C GLU A 37 25.43 -15.21 9.21
N GLN A 38 24.45 -14.32 9.17
CA GLN A 38 23.88 -13.80 7.91
C GLN A 38 24.32 -12.37 7.60
N THR A 39 25.03 -11.71 8.51
CA THR A 39 25.59 -10.37 8.30
C THR A 39 26.71 -10.38 7.28
N ASP A 40 27.54 -11.43 7.27
CA ASP A 40 28.68 -11.53 6.38
C ASP A 40 28.27 -11.79 4.91
N GLN A 41 27.21 -12.58 4.69
CA GLN A 41 26.73 -12.86 3.32
C GLN A 41 26.12 -11.65 2.63
N ASP A 42 25.46 -10.76 3.36
CA ASP A 42 24.87 -9.55 2.83
C ASP A 42 25.95 -8.50 2.46
N GLU A 43 27.05 -8.43 3.24
CA GLU A 43 28.19 -7.56 2.94
C GLU A 43 28.98 -8.05 1.73
N ASP A 44 29.27 -9.34 1.64
CA ASP A 44 29.95 -9.94 0.49
C ASP A 44 29.13 -9.78 -0.80
N THR A 45 27.83 -9.99 -0.73
CA THR A 45 26.92 -9.78 -1.86
C THR A 45 26.91 -8.33 -2.33
N ASN A 46 26.93 -7.37 -1.40
CA ASN A 46 26.97 -5.95 -1.74
C ASN A 46 28.32 -5.54 -2.35
N GLN A 47 29.43 -6.10 -1.89
CA GLN A 47 30.76 -5.85 -2.47
C GLN A 47 30.85 -6.40 -3.89
N LEU A 48 30.37 -7.62 -4.13
CA LEU A 48 30.27 -8.21 -5.46
C LEU A 48 29.42 -7.35 -6.40
N LEU A 49 28.27 -6.92 -5.92
CA LEU A 49 27.36 -6.07 -6.71
C LEU A 49 28.01 -4.76 -7.12
N GLN A 50 28.76 -4.09 -6.23
CA GLN A 50 29.52 -2.88 -6.54
C GLN A 50 30.64 -3.13 -7.55
N GLN A 51 31.26 -4.30 -7.53
CA GLN A 51 32.27 -4.69 -8.50
C GLN A 51 31.67 -4.80 -9.92
N PHE A 52 30.48 -5.42 -10.05
CA PHE A 52 29.79 -5.54 -11.32
C PHE A 52 29.19 -4.22 -11.82
N GLU A 53 28.76 -3.32 -10.94
CA GLU A 53 28.29 -1.97 -11.34
C GLU A 53 29.39 -1.12 -12.01
N LYS A 54 30.65 -1.37 -11.72
CA LYS A 54 31.79 -0.69 -12.31
C LYS A 54 32.33 -1.41 -13.56
N ALA A 55 31.85 -2.63 -13.83
CA ALA A 55 32.31 -3.41 -14.97
C ALA A 55 31.73 -2.85 -16.29
N PRO A 56 32.48 -2.90 -17.39
CA PRO A 56 31.98 -2.46 -18.70
C PRO A 56 30.80 -3.33 -19.13
N THR A 57 29.78 -2.68 -19.68
CA THR A 57 28.62 -3.36 -20.26
C THR A 57 29.05 -4.17 -21.47
N LEU A 58 28.60 -5.41 -21.58
CA LEU A 58 28.87 -6.31 -22.71
C LEU A 58 28.03 -5.91 -23.96
N GLU A 59 28.03 -4.62 -24.29
CA GLU A 59 27.33 -4.09 -25.44
C GLU A 59 28.33 -3.82 -26.59
N GLY A 60 28.12 -4.50 -27.68
CA GLY A 60 28.88 -4.29 -28.91
C GLY A 60 30.12 -5.17 -29.00
N GLY A 61 30.24 -5.91 -30.07
CA GLY A 61 31.36 -6.77 -30.38
C GLY A 61 30.97 -7.95 -31.31
N THR A 62 31.98 -8.68 -31.78
CA THR A 62 31.72 -9.93 -32.48
C THR A 62 31.21 -10.97 -31.55
N GLN A 63 30.09 -11.62 -31.89
CA GLN A 63 29.53 -12.71 -31.10
C GLN A 63 30.55 -13.83 -30.91
N LYS A 64 30.78 -14.19 -29.67
CA LYS A 64 31.63 -15.32 -29.29
C LYS A 64 30.82 -16.33 -28.45
N LEU A 65 31.11 -17.62 -28.67
CA LEU A 65 30.50 -18.70 -27.90
C LEU A 65 31.19 -18.83 -26.52
N TYR A 66 30.40 -18.89 -25.47
CA TYR A 66 30.86 -19.13 -24.10
C TYR A 66 30.11 -20.29 -23.49
N HIS A 67 30.76 -21.04 -22.61
CA HIS A 67 30.16 -22.12 -21.83
C HIS A 67 29.87 -21.64 -20.41
N ILE A 68 28.61 -21.73 -19.99
CA ILE A 68 28.20 -21.38 -18.62
C ILE A 68 28.77 -22.42 -17.66
N ARG A 69 29.78 -22.02 -16.89
CA ARG A 69 30.39 -22.87 -15.85
C ARG A 69 29.55 -22.88 -14.60
N ASN A 70 29.22 -21.72 -14.07
CA ASN A 70 28.44 -21.54 -12.84
C ASN A 70 27.33 -20.49 -13.00
N VAL A 71 26.25 -20.68 -12.22
CA VAL A 71 25.19 -19.69 -12.05
C VAL A 71 24.93 -19.55 -10.55
N ASN A 72 25.40 -18.46 -10.00
CA ASN A 72 25.23 -18.14 -8.59
C ASN A 72 24.08 -17.16 -8.41
N ILE A 73 23.17 -17.45 -7.49
CA ILE A 73 21.99 -16.62 -7.22
C ILE A 73 22.08 -16.08 -5.80
N HIS A 74 22.00 -14.75 -5.69
CA HIS A 74 22.09 -14.00 -4.45
C HIS A 74 20.78 -13.26 -4.16
N GLY A 75 20.44 -13.14 -2.86
CA GLY A 75 19.31 -12.33 -2.40
C GLY A 75 17.93 -13.00 -2.46
N ALA A 76 17.84 -14.24 -2.94
CA ALA A 76 16.61 -15.05 -2.85
C ALA A 76 16.60 -15.78 -1.48
N GLN A 77 15.58 -15.51 -0.66
CA GLN A 77 15.44 -16.11 0.67
C GLN A 77 14.27 -17.09 0.77
N TYR A 78 13.21 -16.88 -0.01
CA TYR A 78 11.98 -17.66 0.04
C TYR A 78 11.81 -18.63 -1.12
N ILE A 79 12.67 -18.52 -2.14
CA ILE A 79 12.56 -19.32 -3.36
C ILE A 79 13.88 -20.09 -3.54
N ASP A 80 13.75 -21.38 -3.80
CA ASP A 80 14.91 -22.22 -4.03
C ASP A 80 15.67 -21.80 -5.29
N ASN A 81 17.00 -21.70 -5.18
CA ASN A 81 17.87 -21.30 -6.28
C ASN A 81 17.76 -22.21 -7.51
N SER A 82 17.44 -23.49 -7.33
CA SER A 82 17.24 -24.44 -8.44
C SER A 82 16.01 -24.08 -9.29
N ILE A 83 14.93 -23.65 -8.63
CA ILE A 83 13.70 -23.17 -9.28
C ILE A 83 13.98 -21.89 -10.06
N LEU A 84 14.76 -20.98 -9.47
CA LEU A 84 15.11 -19.72 -10.11
C LEU A 84 16.01 -19.94 -11.34
N ARG A 85 16.99 -20.84 -11.28
CA ARG A 85 17.80 -21.22 -12.44
C ARG A 85 16.93 -21.79 -13.53
N ALA A 86 16.09 -22.78 -13.22
CA ALA A 86 15.20 -23.39 -14.20
C ALA A 86 14.25 -22.37 -14.85
N SER A 87 13.67 -21.47 -14.06
CA SER A 87 12.71 -20.47 -14.55
C SER A 87 13.37 -19.36 -15.35
N SER A 88 14.60 -18.98 -15.03
CA SER A 88 15.36 -17.99 -15.80
C SER A 88 15.89 -18.56 -17.13
N GLY A 89 16.12 -19.87 -17.17
CA GLY A 89 16.80 -20.54 -18.27
C GLY A 89 18.33 -20.39 -18.23
N LEU A 90 18.89 -19.95 -17.10
CA LEU A 90 20.33 -19.87 -16.87
C LEU A 90 20.78 -21.21 -16.25
N ILE A 91 21.25 -22.13 -17.10
CA ILE A 91 21.60 -23.49 -16.68
C ILE A 91 23.10 -23.70 -16.82
N PRO A 92 23.80 -24.12 -15.74
CA PRO A 92 25.21 -24.52 -15.86
C PRO A 92 25.39 -25.66 -16.88
N GLY A 93 26.40 -25.56 -17.71
CA GLY A 93 26.68 -26.50 -18.80
C GLY A 93 26.17 -26.06 -20.17
N ASP A 94 25.26 -25.09 -20.23
CA ASP A 94 24.76 -24.55 -21.49
C ASP A 94 25.82 -23.67 -22.17
N SER A 95 25.69 -23.53 -23.49
CA SER A 95 26.54 -22.67 -24.30
C SER A 95 25.73 -21.53 -24.88
N ILE A 96 26.24 -20.31 -24.75
CA ILE A 96 25.56 -19.10 -25.19
C ILE A 96 26.49 -18.21 -26.01
N TYR A 97 25.92 -17.48 -26.96
CA TYR A 97 26.64 -16.40 -27.66
C TYR A 97 26.51 -15.09 -26.86
N LEU A 98 27.61 -14.36 -26.70
CA LEU A 98 27.60 -13.02 -26.14
C LEU A 98 28.36 -12.07 -27.13
N PRO A 99 27.85 -10.83 -27.31
CA PRO A 99 26.58 -10.29 -26.85
C PRO A 99 25.38 -10.94 -27.54
N SER A 100 24.27 -11.15 -26.78
CA SER A 100 23.01 -11.66 -27.31
C SER A 100 21.86 -11.29 -26.36
N ASN A 101 20.64 -11.55 -26.80
CA ASN A 101 19.43 -11.32 -25.98
C ASN A 101 19.22 -12.38 -24.88
N PHE A 102 20.13 -13.32 -24.70
CA PHE A 102 19.95 -14.44 -23.78
C PHE A 102 19.79 -13.96 -22.33
N ILE A 103 20.71 -13.11 -21.86
CA ILE A 103 20.66 -12.54 -20.49
C ILE A 103 19.42 -11.67 -20.29
N SER A 104 19.10 -10.81 -21.26
CA SER A 104 17.89 -9.96 -21.20
C SER A 104 16.61 -10.80 -21.17
N THR A 105 16.58 -11.93 -21.87
CA THR A 105 15.46 -12.86 -21.82
C THR A 105 15.34 -13.54 -20.47
N ALA A 106 16.45 -13.95 -19.86
CA ALA A 106 16.48 -14.51 -18.53
C ALA A 106 15.97 -13.52 -17.46
N ILE A 107 16.45 -12.27 -17.52
CA ILE A 107 15.95 -11.18 -16.66
C ILE A 107 14.44 -10.99 -16.85
N THR A 108 13.97 -10.96 -18.09
CA THR A 108 12.54 -10.81 -18.41
C THR A 108 11.69 -11.95 -17.84
N ARG A 109 12.18 -13.19 -17.93
CA ARG A 109 11.50 -14.35 -17.37
C ARG A 109 11.36 -14.26 -15.84
N LEU A 110 12.42 -13.86 -15.14
CA LEU A 110 12.40 -13.66 -13.70
C LEU A 110 11.47 -12.49 -13.33
N TRP A 111 11.53 -11.39 -14.09
CA TRP A 111 10.70 -10.21 -13.86
C TRP A 111 9.21 -10.49 -14.01
N ASN A 112 8.84 -11.32 -15.00
CA ASN A 112 7.45 -11.71 -15.25
C ASN A 112 6.82 -12.51 -14.10
N GLN A 113 7.63 -13.09 -13.21
CA GLN A 113 7.15 -13.75 -12.00
C GLN A 113 6.62 -12.75 -10.95
N ARG A 114 6.95 -11.45 -11.09
CA ARG A 114 6.57 -10.33 -10.20
C ARG A 114 7.03 -10.47 -8.75
N LEU A 115 7.91 -11.40 -8.46
CA LEU A 115 8.41 -11.69 -7.10
C LEU A 115 9.55 -10.75 -6.67
N PHE A 116 10.19 -10.09 -7.62
CA PHE A 116 11.39 -9.29 -7.39
C PHE A 116 11.12 -7.81 -7.61
N SER A 117 11.78 -6.97 -6.82
CA SER A 117 11.81 -5.51 -6.96
C SER A 117 13.03 -5.01 -7.73
N ASP A 118 14.09 -5.83 -7.79
CA ASP A 118 15.28 -5.56 -8.58
C ASP A 118 15.91 -6.90 -9.03
N ILE A 119 16.47 -6.91 -10.26
CA ILE A 119 17.15 -8.06 -10.85
C ILE A 119 18.35 -7.53 -11.60
N ARG A 120 19.55 -8.00 -11.24
CA ARG A 120 20.80 -7.67 -11.91
C ARG A 120 21.57 -8.95 -12.22
N VAL A 121 22.24 -8.97 -13.36
CA VAL A 121 23.07 -10.10 -13.76
C VAL A 121 24.47 -9.61 -14.10
N GLY A 122 25.44 -10.11 -13.36
CA GLY A 122 26.87 -9.94 -13.63
C GLY A 122 27.42 -11.15 -14.38
N ALA A 123 28.49 -10.95 -15.13
CA ALA A 123 29.17 -12.00 -15.85
C ALA A 123 30.69 -11.87 -15.70
N THR A 124 31.33 -12.96 -15.29
CA THR A 124 32.80 -13.06 -15.28
C THR A 124 33.24 -14.03 -16.36
N ILE A 125 34.14 -13.59 -17.23
CA ILE A 125 34.63 -14.35 -18.38
C ILE A 125 36.07 -14.78 -18.16
N GLU A 126 36.31 -16.08 -18.22
CA GLU A 126 37.64 -16.68 -18.17
C GLU A 126 37.86 -17.59 -19.40
N GLY A 127 38.56 -17.08 -20.41
CA GLY A 127 38.73 -17.78 -21.70
C GLY A 127 37.41 -17.96 -22.44
N ASP A 128 36.92 -19.19 -22.54
CA ASP A 128 35.61 -19.54 -23.12
C ASP A 128 34.58 -19.93 -22.07
N SER A 129 34.93 -19.83 -20.76
CA SER A 129 34.06 -20.11 -19.66
C SER A 129 33.41 -18.84 -19.12
N LEU A 130 32.15 -18.95 -18.68
CA LEU A 130 31.33 -17.87 -18.19
C LEU A 130 30.74 -18.24 -16.83
N ASP A 131 31.00 -17.42 -15.83
CA ASP A 131 30.31 -17.48 -14.54
C ASP A 131 29.28 -16.35 -14.48
N LEU A 132 28.05 -16.69 -14.14
CA LEU A 132 26.95 -15.75 -14.03
C LEU A 132 26.60 -15.53 -12.55
N GLU A 133 26.56 -14.27 -12.14
CA GLU A 133 26.11 -13.83 -10.83
C GLU A 133 24.78 -13.12 -10.96
N VAL A 134 23.72 -13.71 -10.40
CA VAL A 134 22.34 -13.20 -10.47
C VAL A 134 21.98 -12.60 -9.11
N PHE A 135 21.79 -11.30 -9.06
CA PHE A 135 21.41 -10.57 -7.86
C PHE A 135 19.91 -10.28 -7.92
N LEU A 136 19.19 -10.78 -6.93
CA LEU A 136 17.74 -10.64 -6.83
C LEU A 136 17.39 -9.88 -5.55
N LYS A 137 16.46 -8.97 -5.65
CA LYS A 137 15.85 -8.34 -4.48
C LYS A 137 14.38 -8.73 -4.44
N GLU A 138 14.02 -9.61 -3.52
CA GLU A 138 12.63 -10.02 -3.35
C GLU A 138 11.77 -8.84 -2.89
N ARG A 139 10.49 -8.84 -3.29
CA ARG A 139 9.53 -7.86 -2.81
C ARG A 139 9.20 -8.14 -1.35
N PRO A 140 9.22 -7.12 -0.48
CA PRO A 140 8.90 -7.34 0.92
C PRO A 140 7.43 -7.77 1.09
N ARG A 141 7.19 -8.57 2.13
CA ARG A 141 5.85 -9.01 2.50
C ARG A 141 5.33 -8.21 3.68
N VAL A 142 4.05 -7.85 3.64
CA VAL A 142 3.46 -7.06 4.71
C VAL A 142 3.15 -7.94 5.91
N ASN A 143 3.75 -7.60 7.05
CA ASN A 143 3.47 -8.23 8.33
C ASN A 143 2.21 -7.63 8.97
N TYR A 144 2.13 -6.30 9.04
CA TYR A 144 0.98 -5.59 9.61
C TYR A 144 0.53 -4.43 8.75
N TRP A 145 -0.80 -4.25 8.70
CA TRP A 145 -1.46 -3.08 8.16
C TRP A 145 -1.98 -2.23 9.31
N ARG A 146 -1.66 -0.96 9.32
CA ARG A 146 -2.08 0.01 10.35
C ARG A 146 -2.73 1.22 9.71
N PHE A 147 -3.56 1.91 10.51
CA PHE A 147 -4.17 3.17 10.11
C PHE A 147 -3.97 4.19 11.22
N GLU A 148 -3.56 5.39 10.86
CA GLU A 148 -3.43 6.56 11.73
C GLU A 148 -4.40 7.66 11.27
N GLY A 149 -4.78 8.56 12.19
CA GLY A 149 -5.68 9.69 11.89
C GLY A 149 -7.16 9.34 11.79
N ILE A 150 -7.56 8.08 12.05
CA ILE A 150 -8.94 7.60 11.92
C ILE A 150 -9.42 6.83 13.17
N SER A 151 -10.74 6.77 13.35
CA SER A 151 -11.36 6.05 14.46
C SER A 151 -11.24 4.53 14.29
N LYS A 152 -11.28 3.79 15.41
CA LYS A 152 -11.25 2.32 15.43
C LYS A 152 -12.36 1.68 14.58
N SER A 153 -13.57 2.28 14.56
CA SER A 153 -14.66 1.79 13.71
C SER A 153 -14.31 1.91 12.23
N ASN A 154 -13.78 3.07 11.80
CA ASN A 154 -13.37 3.25 10.41
C ASN A 154 -12.18 2.35 10.01
N GLN A 155 -11.27 2.05 10.96
CA GLN A 155 -10.19 1.09 10.73
C GLN A 155 -10.75 -0.31 10.41
N LYS A 156 -11.73 -0.78 11.19
CA LYS A 156 -12.37 -2.07 10.97
C LYS A 156 -13.05 -2.12 9.58
N ASP A 157 -13.84 -1.09 9.26
CA ASP A 157 -14.52 -0.98 7.96
C ASP A 157 -13.52 -1.00 6.80
N LEU A 158 -12.39 -0.29 6.93
CA LEU A 158 -11.37 -0.24 5.89
C LEU A 158 -10.63 -1.56 5.75
N LEU A 159 -10.26 -2.22 6.84
CA LEU A 159 -9.61 -3.54 6.79
C LEU A 159 -10.47 -4.55 6.01
N GLU A 160 -11.78 -4.54 6.24
CA GLU A 160 -12.72 -5.40 5.55
C GLU A 160 -12.84 -5.05 4.06
N LYS A 161 -13.01 -3.76 3.74
CA LYS A 161 -13.17 -3.28 2.35
C LYS A 161 -11.92 -3.47 1.52
N LEU A 162 -10.74 -3.20 2.07
CA LEU A 162 -9.47 -3.29 1.37
C LEU A 162 -8.96 -4.73 1.25
N LYS A 163 -9.55 -5.68 1.99
CA LYS A 163 -9.15 -7.10 2.02
C LYS A 163 -7.66 -7.29 2.27
N LEU A 164 -7.09 -6.45 3.15
CA LEU A 164 -5.67 -6.47 3.49
C LEU A 164 -5.35 -7.71 4.32
N LYS A 165 -4.40 -8.50 3.82
CA LYS A 165 -3.95 -9.72 4.48
C LYS A 165 -2.48 -9.63 4.87
N ARG A 166 -2.12 -10.27 5.98
CA ARG A 166 -0.73 -10.51 6.33
C ARG A 166 -0.08 -11.41 5.27
N GLY A 167 1.19 -11.19 4.97
CA GLY A 167 1.92 -11.93 3.95
C GLY A 167 1.67 -11.46 2.51
N THR A 168 0.83 -10.42 2.32
CA THR A 168 0.66 -9.80 1.00
C THR A 168 1.99 -9.21 0.54
N GLU A 169 2.36 -9.51 -0.70
CA GLU A 169 3.52 -8.92 -1.34
C GLU A 169 3.30 -7.42 -1.55
N LEU A 170 4.24 -6.60 -1.09
CA LEU A 170 4.13 -5.16 -1.20
C LEU A 170 4.70 -4.68 -2.54
N SER A 171 3.86 -4.00 -3.30
CA SER A 171 4.23 -3.31 -4.54
C SER A 171 3.62 -1.92 -4.55
N ASP A 172 4.18 -1.01 -5.37
CA ASP A 172 3.64 0.34 -5.55
C ASP A 172 2.18 0.31 -6.01
N TYR A 173 1.82 -0.68 -6.83
CA TYR A 173 0.44 -0.91 -7.25
C TYR A 173 -0.49 -1.21 -6.05
N VAL A 174 -0.06 -2.03 -5.10
CA VAL A 174 -0.84 -2.36 -3.90
C VAL A 174 -1.03 -1.12 -3.04
N ILE A 175 0.02 -0.31 -2.89
CA ILE A 175 -0.03 0.94 -2.13
C ILE A 175 -0.99 1.93 -2.79
N ASP A 176 -0.79 2.23 -4.08
CA ASP A 176 -1.59 3.20 -4.82
C ASP A 176 -3.08 2.80 -4.88
N LYS A 177 -3.35 1.55 -5.22
CA LYS A 177 -4.71 1.00 -5.23
C LYS A 177 -5.42 1.19 -3.89
N ASN A 178 -4.76 0.83 -2.79
CA ASN A 178 -5.38 0.92 -1.46
C ASN A 178 -5.51 2.38 -1.00
N SER A 179 -4.54 3.24 -1.31
CA SER A 179 -4.63 4.68 -1.04
C SER A 179 -5.81 5.33 -1.76
N LYS A 180 -6.04 4.99 -3.03
CA LYS A 180 -7.19 5.46 -3.81
C LYS A 180 -8.53 4.97 -3.23
N LEU A 181 -8.59 3.73 -2.78
CA LEU A 181 -9.79 3.17 -2.14
C LEU A 181 -10.09 3.86 -0.80
N ILE A 182 -9.05 4.16 0.01
CA ILE A 182 -9.19 4.90 1.27
C ILE A 182 -9.67 6.33 0.98
N HIS A 183 -9.06 7.00 -0.01
CA HIS A 183 -9.49 8.33 -0.43
C HIS A 183 -10.97 8.33 -0.84
N LYS A 184 -11.37 7.39 -1.72
CA LYS A 184 -12.77 7.24 -2.15
C LYS A 184 -13.71 7.01 -0.95
N TYR A 185 -13.34 6.12 -0.01
CA TYR A 185 -14.13 5.87 1.20
C TYR A 185 -14.41 7.14 2.00
N TYR A 186 -13.42 8.04 2.12
CA TYR A 186 -13.60 9.30 2.82
C TYR A 186 -14.32 10.35 1.98
N ALA A 187 -14.10 10.39 0.67
CA ALA A 187 -14.83 11.25 -0.25
C ALA A 187 -16.34 10.96 -0.19
N ASP A 188 -16.76 9.70 -0.21
CA ASP A 188 -18.16 9.27 -0.07
C ASP A 188 -18.77 9.64 1.29
N LYS A 189 -17.92 9.80 2.32
CA LYS A 189 -18.34 10.33 3.63
C LYS A 189 -18.36 11.86 3.69
N GLY A 190 -18.06 12.54 2.58
CA GLY A 190 -18.03 14.00 2.44
C GLY A 190 -16.68 14.66 2.75
N PHE A 191 -15.61 13.90 2.90
CA PHE A 191 -14.25 14.40 3.09
C PHE A 191 -13.49 14.34 1.76
N ARG A 192 -13.94 15.11 0.76
CA ARG A 192 -13.39 15.08 -0.60
C ARG A 192 -11.89 15.42 -0.67
N ASN A 193 -11.44 16.28 0.22
CA ASN A 193 -10.05 16.71 0.29
C ASN A 193 -9.21 15.86 1.27
N ALA A 194 -9.67 14.65 1.60
CA ALA A 194 -8.89 13.74 2.42
C ALA A 194 -7.56 13.40 1.74
N GLU A 195 -6.48 13.44 2.49
CA GLU A 195 -5.15 13.06 2.04
C GLU A 195 -4.76 11.73 2.66
N VAL A 196 -4.13 10.87 1.88
CA VAL A 196 -3.64 9.57 2.33
C VAL A 196 -2.16 9.50 2.03
N SER A 197 -1.35 9.41 3.06
CA SER A 197 0.07 9.12 2.95
C SER A 197 0.39 7.74 3.51
N VAL A 198 1.52 7.18 3.10
CA VAL A 198 1.91 5.82 3.47
C VAL A 198 3.30 5.85 4.08
N ARG A 199 3.45 5.24 5.25
CA ARG A 199 4.74 4.96 5.87
C ARG A 199 4.98 3.46 5.84
N ILE A 200 6.18 3.08 5.43
CA ILE A 200 6.63 1.69 5.36
C ILE A 200 7.82 1.57 6.30
N ASP A 201 7.68 0.75 7.32
CA ASP A 201 8.72 0.48 8.30
C ASP A 201 9.14 -0.99 8.17
N ASN A 202 10.44 -1.27 8.17
CA ASN A 202 10.94 -2.64 8.20
C ASN A 202 10.52 -3.31 9.51
N ASP A 203 10.16 -4.58 9.42
CA ASP A 203 9.89 -5.36 10.63
C ASP A 203 11.20 -5.65 11.37
N SER A 204 11.18 -5.49 12.70
CA SER A 204 12.38 -5.66 13.53
C SER A 204 12.78 -7.12 13.76
N ILE A 205 11.86 -8.06 13.50
CA ILE A 205 12.04 -9.48 13.80
C ILE A 205 12.08 -10.30 12.51
N LEU A 206 11.18 -10.00 11.57
CA LEU A 206 11.02 -10.75 10.34
C LEU A 206 11.81 -10.07 9.22
N LYS A 207 12.88 -10.70 8.76
CA LYS A 207 13.63 -10.22 7.59
C LYS A 207 12.70 -10.14 6.37
N GLN A 208 12.91 -9.10 5.55
CA GLN A 208 12.09 -8.81 4.35
C GLN A 208 10.56 -8.67 4.60
N ALA A 209 10.16 -8.54 5.86
CA ALA A 209 8.80 -8.16 6.21
C ALA A 209 8.74 -6.65 6.51
N VAL A 210 7.61 -6.05 6.17
CA VAL A 210 7.37 -4.62 6.41
C VAL A 210 6.03 -4.41 7.09
N ASN A 211 5.96 -3.33 7.86
CA ASN A 211 4.74 -2.84 8.46
C ASN A 211 4.29 -1.61 7.66
N VAL A 212 3.07 -1.65 7.13
CA VAL A 212 2.53 -0.56 6.32
C VAL A 212 1.50 0.21 7.13
N THR A 213 1.71 1.52 7.25
CA THR A 213 0.80 2.43 7.95
C THR A 213 0.22 3.43 6.96
N PHE A 214 -1.10 3.39 6.79
CA PHE A 214 -1.85 4.43 6.07
C PHE A 214 -2.18 5.56 7.04
N ILE A 215 -1.65 6.74 6.78
CA ILE A 215 -1.89 7.96 7.57
C ILE A 215 -2.93 8.77 6.82
N VAL A 216 -4.09 8.97 7.44
CA VAL A 216 -5.24 9.62 6.80
C VAL A 216 -5.50 10.96 7.46
N ASP A 217 -5.28 12.03 6.74
CA ASP A 217 -5.78 13.36 7.11
C ASP A 217 -7.11 13.62 6.39
N ARG A 218 -8.20 13.56 7.12
CA ARG A 218 -9.54 13.72 6.56
C ARG A 218 -9.85 15.12 6.11
N LYS A 219 -9.07 16.13 6.54
CA LYS A 219 -9.38 17.55 6.33
C LYS A 219 -10.81 17.91 6.81
N ARG A 220 -11.34 19.01 6.31
CA ARG A 220 -12.70 19.45 6.63
C ARG A 220 -13.72 18.77 5.72
N LYS A 221 -14.87 18.48 6.29
CA LYS A 221 -15.99 17.95 5.53
C LYS A 221 -16.56 19.03 4.60
N ILE A 222 -16.65 18.72 3.32
CA ILE A 222 -17.27 19.62 2.33
C ILE A 222 -18.78 19.52 2.48
N LYS A 223 -19.41 20.68 2.52
CA LYS A 223 -20.88 20.82 2.56
C LYS A 223 -21.34 21.56 1.32
N ILE A 224 -22.46 21.11 0.76
CA ILE A 224 -23.08 21.76 -0.39
C ILE A 224 -23.66 23.09 0.08
N GLY A 225 -23.14 24.18 -0.45
CA GLY A 225 -23.65 25.52 -0.17
C GLY A 225 -24.97 25.78 -0.90
N GLU A 226 -24.94 25.64 -2.22
CA GLU A 226 -26.04 25.91 -3.12
C GLU A 226 -26.02 24.97 -4.32
N ILE A 227 -27.21 24.70 -4.89
CA ILE A 227 -27.38 23.95 -6.14
C ILE A 227 -28.15 24.86 -7.07
N ASN A 228 -27.53 25.26 -8.19
CA ASN A 228 -28.10 26.13 -9.19
C ASN A 228 -28.30 25.36 -10.50
N PHE A 229 -29.35 25.73 -11.21
CA PHE A 229 -29.67 25.18 -12.52
C PHE A 229 -29.67 26.30 -13.55
N THR A 230 -29.29 26.01 -14.78
CA THR A 230 -29.36 26.91 -15.92
C THR A 230 -29.98 26.20 -17.11
N GLY A 231 -30.79 26.90 -17.92
CA GLY A 231 -31.51 26.30 -19.05
C GLY A 231 -32.74 25.50 -18.65
N ASN A 232 -33.24 25.69 -17.43
CA ASN A 232 -34.45 25.05 -16.89
C ASN A 232 -35.69 25.93 -16.98
N GLU A 233 -36.04 26.38 -18.19
CA GLU A 233 -37.12 27.34 -18.43
C GLU A 233 -38.48 26.84 -17.93
N GLU A 234 -38.77 25.53 -18.06
CA GLU A 234 -40.07 24.93 -17.73
C GLU A 234 -40.30 24.67 -16.24
N PHE A 235 -39.23 24.50 -15.47
CA PHE A 235 -39.32 24.18 -14.06
C PHE A 235 -38.38 25.03 -13.21
N SER A 236 -38.92 25.59 -12.13
CA SER A 236 -38.09 26.38 -11.20
C SER A 236 -37.06 25.54 -10.48
N ASP A 237 -35.90 26.14 -10.15
CA ASP A 237 -34.84 25.53 -9.36
C ASP A 237 -35.32 24.86 -8.08
N LYS A 238 -36.28 25.51 -7.38
CA LYS A 238 -36.87 24.95 -6.16
C LYS A 238 -37.58 23.63 -6.42
N ARG A 239 -38.17 23.43 -7.59
CA ARG A 239 -38.82 22.17 -7.99
C ARG A 239 -37.80 21.15 -8.37
N LEU A 240 -36.76 21.51 -9.11
CA LEU A 240 -35.70 20.63 -9.52
C LEU A 240 -34.85 20.15 -8.32
N ARG A 241 -34.52 21.03 -7.37
CA ARG A 241 -33.83 20.62 -6.12
C ARG A 241 -34.58 19.56 -5.31
N ARG A 242 -35.92 19.45 -5.48
CA ARG A 242 -36.70 18.41 -4.79
C ARG A 242 -36.61 17.05 -5.44
N THR A 243 -36.11 16.94 -6.67
CA THR A 243 -35.85 15.67 -7.33
C THR A 243 -34.58 15.02 -6.76
N PHE A 244 -33.64 15.82 -6.27
CA PHE A 244 -32.44 15.36 -5.62
C PHE A 244 -32.79 14.78 -4.25
N LYS A 245 -32.52 13.48 -4.06
CA LYS A 245 -32.88 12.76 -2.84
C LYS A 245 -31.73 12.67 -1.84
N LYS A 246 -30.52 12.68 -2.33
CA LYS A 246 -29.29 12.49 -1.55
C LYS A 246 -28.45 13.76 -1.47
N THR A 247 -28.38 14.51 -2.57
CA THR A 247 -27.60 15.73 -2.70
C THR A 247 -28.45 16.93 -2.31
N HIS A 248 -28.26 17.43 -1.09
CA HIS A 248 -29.04 18.57 -0.57
C HIS A 248 -28.14 19.74 -0.25
N GLN A 249 -28.53 20.94 -0.66
CA GLN A 249 -27.87 22.17 -0.23
C GLN A 249 -28.09 22.41 1.27
N LYS A 250 -27.19 23.19 1.87
CA LYS A 250 -27.29 23.61 3.28
C LYS A 250 -28.66 24.28 3.53
N SER A 251 -29.41 23.73 4.47
CA SER A 251 -30.72 24.26 4.90
C SER A 251 -30.64 24.74 6.32
N ILE A 252 -31.52 25.64 6.71
CA ILE A 252 -31.75 26.08 8.11
C ILE A 252 -32.09 24.87 8.99
N ASN A 253 -32.68 23.84 8.41
CA ASN A 253 -32.99 22.60 9.10
C ASN A 253 -31.74 21.73 9.26
N PHE A 254 -31.10 21.80 10.43
CA PHE A 254 -29.85 21.12 10.79
C PHE A 254 -29.84 19.58 10.61
N PHE A 255 -31.01 18.97 10.51
CA PHE A 255 -31.18 17.52 10.38
C PHE A 255 -30.95 16.96 8.98
N ARG A 256 -30.94 17.77 7.95
CA ARG A 256 -30.57 17.34 6.58
C ARG A 256 -29.09 17.60 6.35
N GLY A 257 -28.33 16.52 6.28
CA GLY A 257 -26.89 16.59 6.01
C GLY A 257 -26.64 17.13 4.59
N ALA A 258 -25.92 18.25 4.52
CA ALA A 258 -25.48 18.85 3.25
C ALA A 258 -24.10 18.28 2.84
N LYS A 259 -23.83 16.99 3.09
CA LYS A 259 -22.58 16.37 2.64
C LYS A 259 -22.61 16.19 1.13
N PHE A 260 -21.50 16.44 0.47
CA PHE A 260 -21.31 16.10 -0.92
C PHE A 260 -20.74 14.67 -1.05
N SER A 261 -21.35 13.85 -1.89
CA SER A 261 -20.84 12.57 -2.36
C SER A 261 -21.03 12.54 -3.87
N GLU A 262 -19.97 12.18 -4.59
CA GLU A 262 -19.99 12.15 -6.05
C GLU A 262 -20.98 11.10 -6.58
N GLU A 263 -21.00 9.91 -5.95
CA GLU A 263 -21.94 8.84 -6.27
C GLU A 263 -23.40 9.27 -6.05
N ASP A 264 -23.69 9.91 -4.90
CA ASP A 264 -25.03 10.42 -4.61
C ASP A 264 -25.44 11.51 -5.62
N PHE A 265 -24.48 12.35 -6.06
CA PHE A 265 -24.75 13.41 -7.03
C PHE A 265 -25.02 12.86 -8.43
N GLU A 266 -24.27 11.85 -8.89
CA GLU A 266 -24.55 11.18 -10.17
C GLU A 266 -25.94 10.53 -10.17
N ASN A 267 -26.28 9.80 -9.11
CA ASN A 267 -27.62 9.20 -8.97
C ASN A 267 -28.74 10.27 -8.97
N ASP A 268 -28.51 11.41 -8.34
CA ASP A 268 -29.49 12.49 -8.31
C ASP A 268 -29.62 13.22 -9.68
N LYS A 269 -28.54 13.23 -10.50
CA LYS A 269 -28.62 13.71 -11.89
C LYS A 269 -29.52 12.79 -12.75
N GLU A 270 -29.41 11.48 -12.55
CA GLU A 270 -30.31 10.52 -13.23
C GLU A 270 -31.77 10.75 -12.84
N LEU A 271 -32.03 10.94 -11.54
CA LEU A 271 -33.39 11.27 -11.06
C LEU A 271 -33.93 12.58 -11.64
N LEU A 272 -33.07 13.56 -11.92
CA LEU A 272 -33.44 14.80 -12.57
C LEU A 272 -33.86 14.55 -14.02
N ILE A 273 -33.14 13.76 -14.79
CA ILE A 273 -33.47 13.37 -16.15
C ILE A 273 -34.81 12.59 -16.17
N ASP A 274 -34.98 11.64 -15.27
CA ASP A 274 -36.22 10.87 -15.12
C ASP A 274 -37.42 11.76 -14.81
N PHE A 275 -37.22 12.78 -13.99
CA PHE A 275 -38.26 13.75 -13.71
C PHE A 275 -38.70 14.48 -14.99
N TYR A 276 -37.76 14.96 -15.81
CA TYR A 276 -38.09 15.62 -17.10
C TYR A 276 -38.78 14.66 -18.06
N ASN A 277 -38.27 13.43 -18.18
CA ASN A 277 -38.86 12.38 -19.00
C ASN A 277 -40.32 12.08 -18.58
N SER A 278 -40.61 12.03 -17.28
CA SER A 278 -41.94 11.83 -16.72
C SER A 278 -42.93 12.98 -17.06
N LYS A 279 -42.39 14.14 -17.41
CA LYS A 279 -43.16 15.33 -17.82
C LYS A 279 -43.29 15.48 -19.34
N GLY A 280 -42.76 14.50 -20.10
CA GLY A 280 -42.87 14.49 -21.57
C GLY A 280 -41.63 15.03 -22.29
N PHE A 281 -40.62 15.52 -21.56
CA PHE A 281 -39.37 16.05 -22.13
C PHE A 281 -38.35 14.92 -22.38
N ARG A 282 -38.62 14.11 -23.39
CA ARG A 282 -37.82 12.88 -23.67
C ARG A 282 -36.36 13.12 -24.08
N ASN A 283 -36.05 14.33 -24.55
CA ASN A 283 -34.71 14.70 -24.99
C ASN A 283 -33.96 15.55 -23.94
N ALA A 284 -34.47 15.60 -22.71
CA ALA A 284 -33.78 16.32 -21.64
C ALA A 284 -32.46 15.66 -21.30
N ASN A 285 -31.40 16.44 -21.27
CA ASN A 285 -30.08 15.99 -20.88
C ASN A 285 -29.37 17.07 -20.05
N ILE A 286 -28.38 16.65 -19.28
CA ILE A 286 -27.47 17.56 -18.57
C ILE A 286 -26.28 17.78 -19.49
N VAL A 287 -26.13 19.00 -20.00
CA VAL A 287 -25.06 19.35 -20.94
C VAL A 287 -23.69 19.41 -20.23
N SER A 288 -23.68 19.99 -19.03
CA SER A 288 -22.49 20.09 -18.20
C SER A 288 -22.85 20.28 -16.74
N ASP A 289 -21.99 19.88 -15.84
CA ASP A 289 -22.04 20.19 -14.43
C ASP A 289 -20.68 20.70 -13.94
N SER A 290 -20.68 21.53 -12.91
CA SER A 290 -19.48 22.11 -12.34
C SER A 290 -19.61 22.22 -10.83
N ILE A 291 -18.52 21.91 -10.11
CA ILE A 291 -18.45 21.98 -8.66
C ILE A 291 -17.40 23.03 -8.28
N TYR A 292 -17.83 24.06 -7.58
CA TYR A 292 -16.96 25.13 -7.06
C TYR A 292 -16.84 25.01 -5.54
N THR A 293 -15.64 25.27 -4.99
CA THR A 293 -15.35 25.26 -3.54
C THR A 293 -14.91 26.63 -3.06
#